data_1d17a80a5d66c7043b8690bfd02c311d
#
_entry.id   1d17a80a5d66c7043b8690bfd02c311d
#
_cell.length_a   1.000
_cell.length_b   1.000
_cell.length_c   1.000
_cell.angle_alpha   90.00
_cell.angle_beta   90.00
_cell.angle_gamma   90.00
#
_symmetry.space_group_name_H-M   'P 1'
#
loop_
_entity.id
_entity.type
_entity.pdbx_description
1 polymer ?
#
loop_
_entity_poly.entity_id
_entity_poly.type
_entity_poly.pdbx_seq_one_letter_code
_entity_poly.pdbx_strand_id
1 'polypeptide(L)'
;MQTTHLIYSKFAALFLLLCLLCACATQPSGDIIEPYQVTAMKPYDDVLAELEIAIAEHNFRITGHSRVGKVIRDRGTSDFPEYDTIQFCNLTHAKTLLLMSPHAIKYMPCNIVVYQFEGKVIIQTHLLPTQSGNAELDTFMAKMNDELKQIVDFAAQE
;
A
#
# COMPACT_ATOMS: atom_id res chain seq x y z
N MET A 1 10.61 31.99 57.79
CA MET A 1 10.29 30.62 57.36
C MET A 1 9.07 30.52 56.42
N GLN A 2 8.36 31.59 56.11
CA GLN A 2 7.14 31.57 55.28
C GLN A 2 7.36 31.77 53.79
N THR A 3 8.46 32.30 53.33
CA THR A 3 8.76 32.63 51.93
C THR A 3 9.22 31.42 51.12
N THR A 4 9.83 30.43 51.73
CA THR A 4 10.32 29.21 51.05
C THR A 4 9.17 28.27 50.59
N HIS A 5 8.11 28.18 51.33
CA HIS A 5 6.93 27.34 50.97
C HIS A 5 6.17 27.89 49.74
N LEU A 6 6.16 29.21 49.56
CA LEU A 6 5.45 29.84 48.40
C LEU A 6 6.17 29.61 47.11
N ILE A 7 7.50 29.50 47.12
CA ILE A 7 8.32 29.26 45.94
C ILE A 7 8.20 27.80 45.46
N TYR A 8 8.23 26.83 46.42
CA TYR A 8 8.05 25.42 46.08
C TYR A 8 6.66 25.10 45.53
N SER A 9 5.62 25.77 46.04
CA SER A 9 4.24 25.61 45.55
C SER A 9 4.10 26.08 44.10
N LYS A 10 4.73 27.18 43.73
CA LYS A 10 4.68 27.71 42.34
C LYS A 10 5.48 26.84 41.37
N PHE A 11 6.63 26.28 41.76
CA PHE A 11 7.41 25.35 40.94
C PHE A 11 6.69 24.01 40.75
N ALA A 12 6.03 23.48 41.78
CA ALA A 12 5.23 22.26 41.68
C ALA A 12 4.03 22.43 40.74
N ALA A 13 3.35 23.56 40.81
CA ALA A 13 2.23 23.87 39.89
C ALA A 13 2.70 24.05 38.44
N LEU A 14 3.86 24.67 38.21
CA LEU A 14 4.44 24.84 36.85
C LEU A 14 4.89 23.49 36.27
N PHE A 15 5.47 22.62 37.09
CA PHE A 15 5.88 21.27 36.66
C PHE A 15 4.68 20.38 36.33
N LEU A 16 3.59 20.48 37.10
CA LEU A 16 2.34 19.75 36.83
C LEU A 16 1.67 20.22 35.51
N LEU A 17 1.74 21.51 35.23
CA LEU A 17 1.21 22.09 34.00
C LEU A 17 2.01 21.65 32.76
N LEU A 18 3.35 21.53 32.90
CA LEU A 18 4.22 21.05 31.83
C LEU A 18 4.00 19.58 31.47
N CYS A 19 3.70 18.73 32.47
CA CYS A 19 3.39 17.31 32.24
C CYS A 19 2.05 17.09 31.53
N LEU A 20 1.08 18.01 31.66
CA LEU A 20 -0.22 17.93 30.98
C LEU A 20 -0.13 18.27 29.48
N LEU A 21 0.92 18.95 29.04
CA LEU A 21 1.15 19.30 27.62
C LEU A 21 1.81 18.16 26.82
N CYS A 22 2.36 17.14 27.48
CA CYS A 22 3.01 16.01 26.82
C CYS A 22 2.06 14.85 26.45
N ALA A 23 0.76 14.94 26.78
CA ALA A 23 -0.20 13.83 26.67
C ALA A 23 -1.03 13.81 25.37
N CYS A 24 -0.69 14.60 24.34
CA CYS A 24 -1.45 14.62 23.09
C CYS A 24 -0.56 14.47 21.86
N ALA A 25 0.10 13.31 21.73
CA ALA A 25 0.67 12.89 20.46
C ALA A 25 0.32 11.42 20.19
N THR A 26 -0.96 11.05 20.34
CA THR A 26 -1.50 9.91 19.63
C THR A 26 -1.77 10.37 18.21
N GLN A 27 -0.77 10.22 17.33
CA GLN A 27 -1.03 10.28 15.90
C GLN A 27 -2.04 9.16 15.60
N PRO A 28 -3.13 9.45 14.88
CA PRO A 28 -3.91 8.38 14.30
C PRO A 28 -2.95 7.65 13.35
N SER A 29 -2.65 6.40 13.66
CA SER A 29 -2.09 5.46 12.71
C SER A 29 -3.16 5.30 11.62
N GLY A 30 -3.10 6.16 10.59
CA GLY A 30 -3.76 5.86 9.34
C GLY A 30 -3.25 4.49 8.91
N ASP A 31 -4.13 3.63 8.43
CA ASP A 31 -3.78 2.34 7.85
C ASP A 31 -2.64 2.54 6.85
N ILE A 32 -1.39 2.38 7.30
CA ILE A 32 -0.23 2.36 6.42
C ILE A 32 -0.39 1.04 5.67
N ILE A 33 -0.94 1.11 4.46
CA ILE A 33 -0.98 -0.02 3.54
C ILE A 33 0.47 -0.23 3.12
N GLU A 34 1.12 -1.24 3.73
CA GLU A 34 2.50 -1.57 3.39
C GLU A 34 2.58 -2.09 1.96
N PRO A 35 3.44 -1.52 1.11
CA PRO A 35 3.66 -2.02 -0.22
C PRO A 35 4.45 -3.33 -0.14
N TYR A 36 4.01 -4.33 -0.91
CA TYR A 36 4.83 -5.49 -1.24
C TYR A 36 5.60 -5.18 -2.51
N GLN A 37 6.93 -5.26 -2.46
CA GLN A 37 7.81 -4.87 -3.55
C GLN A 37 8.84 -5.96 -3.84
N VAL A 38 9.06 -6.21 -5.13
CA VAL A 38 10.14 -7.06 -5.62
C VAL A 38 10.90 -6.36 -6.76
N THR A 39 12.10 -6.85 -7.04
CA THR A 39 12.94 -6.36 -8.14
C THR A 39 13.12 -7.48 -9.16
N ALA A 40 12.84 -7.20 -10.43
CA ALA A 40 13.11 -8.08 -11.54
C ALA A 40 14.39 -7.64 -12.29
N MET A 41 15.18 -8.63 -12.74
CA MET A 41 16.42 -8.42 -13.51
C MET A 41 16.25 -8.72 -15.01
N LYS A 42 15.01 -8.78 -15.48
CA LYS A 42 14.62 -9.03 -16.87
C LYS A 42 14.08 -7.77 -17.56
N PRO A 43 13.89 -7.79 -18.90
CA PRO A 43 13.33 -6.66 -19.63
C PRO A 43 11.96 -6.21 -19.11
N TYR A 44 11.70 -4.90 -19.18
CA TYR A 44 10.46 -4.29 -18.69
C TYR A 44 9.20 -4.87 -19.33
N ASP A 45 9.24 -5.07 -20.65
CA ASP A 45 8.10 -5.60 -21.42
C ASP A 45 7.82 -7.08 -21.06
N ASP A 46 8.85 -7.86 -20.74
CA ASP A 46 8.68 -9.24 -20.28
C ASP A 46 7.98 -9.28 -18.92
N VAL A 47 8.35 -8.39 -18.01
CA VAL A 47 7.67 -8.24 -16.69
C VAL A 47 6.20 -7.91 -16.88
N LEU A 48 5.86 -6.98 -17.79
CA LEU A 48 4.47 -6.62 -18.06
C LEU A 48 3.67 -7.81 -18.62
N ALA A 49 4.25 -8.54 -19.60
CA ALA A 49 3.61 -9.71 -20.19
C ALA A 49 3.37 -10.83 -19.16
N GLU A 50 4.32 -11.09 -18.30
CA GLU A 50 4.20 -12.10 -17.23
C GLU A 50 3.20 -11.69 -16.15
N LEU A 51 3.09 -10.39 -15.81
CA LEU A 51 2.05 -9.89 -14.92
C LEU A 51 0.66 -10.13 -15.51
N GLU A 52 0.46 -9.88 -16.82
CA GLU A 52 -0.82 -10.15 -17.48
C GLU A 52 -1.20 -11.63 -17.42
N ILE A 53 -0.23 -12.53 -17.61
CA ILE A 53 -0.41 -13.99 -17.49
C ILE A 53 -0.78 -14.34 -16.04
N ALA A 54 0.01 -13.92 -15.05
CA ALA A 54 -0.21 -14.25 -13.66
C ALA A 54 -1.56 -13.73 -13.13
N ILE A 55 -1.94 -12.51 -13.50
CA ILE A 55 -3.25 -11.94 -13.16
C ILE A 55 -4.38 -12.82 -13.71
N ALA A 56 -4.27 -13.29 -14.95
CA ALA A 56 -5.27 -14.16 -15.56
C ALA A 56 -5.33 -15.56 -14.91
N GLU A 57 -4.19 -16.17 -14.59
CA GLU A 57 -4.10 -17.47 -13.94
C GLU A 57 -4.71 -17.48 -12.53
N HIS A 58 -4.65 -16.35 -11.83
CA HIS A 58 -5.33 -16.14 -10.55
C HIS A 58 -6.81 -15.73 -10.68
N ASN A 59 -7.41 -15.87 -11.89
CA ASN A 59 -8.80 -15.53 -12.18
C ASN A 59 -9.18 -14.05 -11.95
N PHE A 60 -8.20 -13.15 -12.02
CA PHE A 60 -8.45 -11.72 -12.10
C PHE A 60 -8.60 -11.26 -13.53
N ARG A 61 -9.31 -10.15 -13.71
CA ARG A 61 -9.42 -9.44 -14.99
C ARG A 61 -8.77 -8.07 -14.86
N ILE A 62 -7.94 -7.72 -15.82
CA ILE A 62 -7.42 -6.36 -15.97
C ILE A 62 -8.59 -5.43 -16.30
N THR A 63 -8.73 -4.38 -15.50
CA THR A 63 -9.79 -3.36 -15.59
C THR A 63 -9.25 -2.02 -16.08
N GLY A 64 -7.93 -1.83 -16.02
CA GLY A 64 -7.27 -0.63 -16.50
C GLY A 64 -5.75 -0.82 -16.59
N HIS A 65 -5.14 -0.12 -17.54
CA HIS A 65 -3.68 -0.07 -17.70
C HIS A 65 -3.28 1.38 -18.02
N SER A 66 -2.58 2.02 -17.09
CA SER A 66 -2.10 3.39 -17.24
C SER A 66 -0.60 3.38 -17.51
N ARG A 67 -0.20 3.79 -18.71
CA ARG A 67 1.20 3.86 -19.18
C ARG A 67 1.74 5.27 -19.00
N VAL A 68 1.93 5.67 -17.75
CA VAL A 68 2.31 7.05 -17.37
C VAL A 68 3.64 7.45 -18.00
N GLY A 69 4.65 6.57 -17.95
CA GLY A 69 5.96 6.83 -18.55
C GLY A 69 5.85 7.13 -20.05
N LYS A 70 5.11 6.29 -20.79
CA LYS A 70 4.87 6.49 -22.23
C LYS A 70 4.17 7.82 -22.51
N VAL A 71 3.13 8.16 -21.77
CA VAL A 71 2.38 9.41 -21.98
C VAL A 71 3.26 10.64 -21.76
N ILE A 72 4.17 10.60 -20.77
CA ILE A 72 5.11 11.68 -20.50
C ILE A 72 6.11 11.82 -21.68
N ARG A 73 6.64 10.71 -22.20
CA ARG A 73 7.54 10.74 -23.38
C ARG A 73 6.85 11.29 -24.63
N ASP A 74 5.62 10.86 -24.88
CA ASP A 74 4.81 11.35 -26.02
C ASP A 74 4.54 12.86 -25.96
N ARG A 75 4.64 13.45 -24.77
CA ARG A 75 4.48 14.90 -24.54
C ARG A 75 5.79 15.70 -24.58
N GLY A 76 6.90 15.09 -24.97
CA GLY A 76 8.17 15.77 -25.23
C GLY A 76 9.30 15.54 -24.23
N THR A 77 9.13 14.65 -23.24
CA THR A 77 10.21 14.25 -22.32
C THR A 77 10.72 12.88 -22.74
N SER A 78 11.51 12.83 -23.83
CA SER A 78 11.94 11.59 -24.50
C SER A 78 12.64 10.57 -23.59
N ASP A 79 13.40 11.05 -22.61
CA ASP A 79 14.24 10.21 -21.73
C ASP A 79 13.53 9.80 -20.43
N PHE A 80 12.22 10.05 -20.34
CA PHE A 80 11.47 9.69 -19.13
C PHE A 80 11.36 8.15 -19.02
N PRO A 81 11.68 7.58 -17.84
CA PRO A 81 11.68 6.13 -17.66
C PRO A 81 10.28 5.52 -17.73
N GLU A 82 10.22 4.19 -17.77
CA GLU A 82 8.96 3.46 -17.78
C GLU A 82 8.27 3.53 -16.41
N TYR A 83 6.96 3.81 -16.44
CA TYR A 83 6.05 3.81 -15.31
C TYR A 83 4.67 3.35 -15.74
N ASP A 84 4.24 2.19 -15.27
CA ASP A 84 2.94 1.63 -15.59
C ASP A 84 2.16 1.31 -14.31
N THR A 85 0.84 1.39 -14.39
CA THR A 85 -0.07 0.92 -13.35
C THR A 85 -1.11 0.01 -13.99
N ILE A 86 -1.17 -1.24 -13.54
CA ILE A 86 -2.15 -2.24 -13.97
C ILE A 86 -3.19 -2.37 -12.87
N GLN A 87 -4.45 -2.13 -13.20
CA GLN A 87 -5.61 -2.33 -12.32
C GLN A 87 -6.33 -3.62 -12.70
N PHE A 88 -6.72 -4.40 -11.70
CA PHE A 88 -7.40 -5.68 -11.93
C PHE A 88 -8.37 -6.03 -10.80
N CYS A 89 -9.34 -6.87 -11.10
CA CYS A 89 -10.37 -7.26 -10.15
C CYS A 89 -10.85 -8.69 -10.40
N ASN A 90 -11.17 -9.41 -9.31
CA ASN A 90 -11.96 -10.63 -9.34
C ASN A 90 -13.34 -10.32 -8.74
N LEU A 91 -14.40 -10.37 -9.55
CA LEU A 91 -15.74 -9.99 -9.11
C LEU A 91 -16.30 -10.91 -8.01
N THR A 92 -15.91 -12.19 -7.96
CA THR A 92 -16.31 -13.10 -6.89
C THR A 92 -15.69 -12.68 -5.56
N HIS A 93 -14.39 -12.38 -5.54
CA HIS A 93 -13.70 -11.88 -4.36
C HIS A 93 -14.24 -10.51 -3.96
N ALA A 94 -14.46 -9.62 -4.91
CA ALA A 94 -15.03 -8.30 -4.66
C ALA A 94 -16.42 -8.40 -3.99
N LYS A 95 -17.31 -9.26 -4.51
CA LYS A 95 -18.63 -9.51 -3.92
C LYS A 95 -18.51 -10.01 -2.49
N THR A 96 -17.67 -11.03 -2.24
CA THR A 96 -17.47 -11.60 -0.91
C THR A 96 -16.97 -10.53 0.07
N LEU A 97 -15.95 -9.77 -0.32
CA LEU A 97 -15.36 -8.71 0.51
C LEU A 97 -16.36 -7.61 0.85
N LEU A 98 -17.17 -7.17 -0.13
CA LEU A 98 -18.17 -6.12 0.08
C LEU A 98 -19.38 -6.58 0.93
N LEU A 99 -19.71 -7.87 0.90
CA LEU A 99 -20.73 -8.44 1.80
C LEU A 99 -20.24 -8.50 3.25
N MET A 100 -18.95 -8.77 3.47
CA MET A 100 -18.33 -8.73 4.81
C MET A 100 -18.14 -7.30 5.32
N SER A 101 -17.74 -6.37 4.45
CA SER A 101 -17.48 -4.97 4.78
C SER A 101 -17.72 -4.05 3.58
N PRO A 102 -18.84 -3.30 3.53
CA PRO A 102 -19.07 -2.33 2.46
C PRO A 102 -17.99 -1.26 2.34
N HIS A 103 -17.31 -0.92 3.43
CA HIS A 103 -16.21 0.05 3.44
C HIS A 103 -14.94 -0.46 2.75
N ALA A 104 -14.84 -1.76 2.47
CA ALA A 104 -13.70 -2.35 1.77
C ALA A 104 -13.62 -1.92 0.29
N ILE A 105 -14.63 -1.23 -0.25
CA ILE A 105 -14.58 -0.60 -1.58
C ILE A 105 -13.37 0.32 -1.76
N LYS A 106 -12.87 0.91 -0.69
CA LYS A 106 -11.67 1.78 -0.71
C LYS A 106 -10.39 1.05 -1.14
N TYR A 107 -10.37 -0.28 -1.08
CA TYR A 107 -9.23 -1.11 -1.47
C TYR A 107 -9.35 -1.66 -2.91
N MET A 108 -10.38 -1.27 -3.64
CA MET A 108 -10.67 -1.74 -4.99
C MET A 108 -10.50 -0.63 -6.03
N PRO A 109 -10.06 -0.99 -7.25
CA PRO A 109 -9.54 -2.28 -7.68
C PRO A 109 -8.15 -2.55 -7.12
N CYS A 110 -7.72 -3.83 -7.10
CA CYS A 110 -6.31 -4.15 -6.86
C CYS A 110 -5.44 -3.51 -7.95
N ASN A 111 -4.23 -3.14 -7.60
CA ASN A 111 -3.29 -2.58 -8.57
C ASN A 111 -1.86 -3.07 -8.35
N ILE A 112 -1.12 -3.11 -9.44
CA ILE A 112 0.33 -3.31 -9.45
C ILE A 112 0.93 -2.14 -10.20
N VAL A 113 1.98 -1.53 -9.63
CA VAL A 113 2.80 -0.55 -10.30
C VAL A 113 4.11 -1.18 -10.73
N VAL A 114 4.56 -0.86 -11.93
CA VAL A 114 5.82 -1.31 -12.49
C VAL A 114 6.59 -0.08 -12.94
N TYR A 115 7.85 0.03 -12.55
CA TYR A 115 8.67 1.15 -12.97
C TYR A 115 10.15 0.79 -13.05
N GLN A 116 10.88 1.57 -13.86
CA GLN A 116 12.33 1.47 -13.96
C GLN A 116 13.00 2.44 -12.99
N PHE A 117 13.92 1.93 -12.18
CA PHE A 117 14.73 2.72 -11.28
C PHE A 117 16.15 2.15 -11.20
N GLU A 118 17.17 2.98 -11.45
CA GLU A 118 18.60 2.60 -11.40
C GLU A 118 18.93 1.34 -12.23
N GLY A 119 18.32 1.21 -13.41
CA GLY A 119 18.55 0.08 -14.33
C GLY A 119 17.87 -1.22 -13.94
N LYS A 120 17.01 -1.20 -12.92
CA LYS A 120 16.20 -2.34 -12.44
C LYS A 120 14.73 -2.12 -12.72
N VAL A 121 13.97 -3.18 -12.82
CA VAL A 121 12.51 -3.13 -12.86
C VAL A 121 11.94 -3.41 -11.48
N ILE A 122 11.19 -2.47 -10.95
CA ILE A 122 10.53 -2.57 -9.66
C ILE A 122 9.07 -2.89 -9.88
N ILE A 123 8.58 -3.92 -9.18
CA ILE A 123 7.17 -4.35 -9.20
C ILE A 123 6.64 -4.16 -7.79
N GLN A 124 5.52 -3.46 -7.64
CA GLN A 124 4.98 -3.14 -6.32
C GLN A 124 3.45 -3.24 -6.32
N THR A 125 2.89 -3.81 -5.25
CA THR A 125 1.45 -3.81 -4.97
C THR A 125 1.18 -3.42 -3.51
N HIS A 126 -0.01 -2.89 -3.25
CA HIS A 126 -0.46 -2.63 -1.88
C HIS A 126 -1.16 -3.86 -1.32
N LEU A 127 -0.79 -4.25 -0.11
CA LEU A 127 -1.46 -5.34 0.59
C LEU A 127 -2.69 -4.81 1.35
N LEU A 128 -3.71 -5.65 1.47
CA LEU A 128 -4.91 -5.37 2.25
C LEU A 128 -4.60 -5.45 3.75
N PRO A 129 -5.22 -4.62 4.59
CA PRO A 129 -5.04 -4.70 6.04
C PRO A 129 -5.62 -6.00 6.58
N THR A 130 -4.93 -6.62 7.56
CA THR A 130 -5.33 -7.90 8.17
C THR A 130 -5.59 -7.78 9.67
N GLN A 131 -5.88 -6.58 10.14
CA GLN A 131 -6.15 -6.27 11.54
C GLN A 131 -7.39 -5.37 11.66
N SER A 132 -8.50 -5.78 11.02
CA SER A 132 -9.76 -5.04 11.03
C SER A 132 -10.56 -5.21 12.33
N GLY A 133 -10.20 -6.20 13.15
CA GLY A 133 -10.97 -6.64 14.31
C GLY A 133 -12.08 -7.64 13.99
N ASN A 134 -12.25 -8.02 12.72
CA ASN A 134 -13.13 -9.09 12.25
C ASN A 134 -12.29 -10.24 11.71
N ALA A 135 -12.23 -11.36 12.43
CA ALA A 135 -11.36 -12.49 12.11
C ALA A 135 -11.66 -13.13 10.74
N GLU A 136 -12.91 -13.17 10.31
CA GLU A 136 -13.29 -13.69 9.00
C GLU A 136 -12.81 -12.78 7.87
N LEU A 137 -12.99 -11.47 8.02
CA LEU A 137 -12.51 -10.46 7.09
C LEU A 137 -10.97 -10.48 7.01
N ASP A 138 -10.29 -10.54 8.15
CA ASP A 138 -8.83 -10.56 8.23
C ASP A 138 -8.25 -11.81 7.54
N THR A 139 -8.89 -12.98 7.74
CA THR A 139 -8.52 -14.22 7.06
C THR A 139 -8.69 -14.12 5.56
N PHE A 140 -9.80 -13.54 5.10
CA PHE A 140 -10.04 -13.33 3.67
C PHE A 140 -9.02 -12.38 3.06
N MET A 141 -8.73 -11.25 3.72
CA MET A 141 -7.73 -10.28 3.25
C MET A 141 -6.33 -10.87 3.23
N ALA A 142 -5.95 -11.70 4.22
CA ALA A 142 -4.67 -12.39 4.22
C ALA A 142 -4.52 -13.34 3.03
N LYS A 143 -5.58 -14.11 2.69
CA LYS A 143 -5.59 -14.96 1.50
C LYS A 143 -5.43 -14.15 0.21
N MET A 144 -6.13 -13.02 0.11
CA MET A 144 -5.99 -12.10 -1.04
C MET A 144 -4.56 -11.57 -1.16
N ASN A 145 -3.91 -11.24 -0.03
CA ASN A 145 -2.53 -10.79 -0.01
C ASN A 145 -1.56 -11.87 -0.52
N ASP A 146 -1.82 -13.13 -0.20
CA ASP A 146 -1.00 -14.23 -0.70
C ASP A 146 -1.15 -14.38 -2.24
N GLU A 147 -2.35 -14.22 -2.79
CA GLU A 147 -2.56 -14.20 -4.24
C GLU A 147 -1.85 -13.01 -4.90
N LEU A 148 -1.93 -11.81 -4.32
CA LEU A 148 -1.23 -10.61 -4.83
C LEU A 148 0.29 -10.79 -4.84
N LYS A 149 0.85 -11.38 -3.78
CA LYS A 149 2.29 -11.68 -3.72
C LYS A 149 2.69 -12.69 -4.80
N GLN A 150 1.93 -13.77 -4.96
CA GLN A 150 2.21 -14.79 -5.98
C GLN A 150 2.22 -14.20 -7.39
N ILE A 151 1.27 -13.29 -7.71
CA ILE A 151 1.24 -12.60 -9.00
C ILE A 151 2.51 -11.76 -9.21
N VAL A 152 2.92 -11.01 -8.19
CA VAL A 152 4.11 -10.14 -8.25
C VAL A 152 5.40 -10.98 -8.34
N ASP A 153 5.49 -12.04 -7.53
CA ASP A 153 6.66 -12.93 -7.48
C ASP A 153 6.85 -13.69 -8.81
N PHE A 154 5.76 -14.14 -9.43
CA PHE A 154 5.81 -14.82 -10.73
C PHE A 154 6.48 -13.94 -11.79
N ALA A 155 6.07 -12.68 -11.88
CA ALA A 155 6.63 -11.75 -12.86
C ALA A 155 8.07 -11.30 -12.55
N ALA A 156 8.57 -11.55 -11.36
CA ALA A 156 9.95 -11.24 -10.97
C ALA A 156 10.92 -12.42 -11.15
N GLN A 157 10.43 -13.65 -11.33
CA GLN A 157 11.27 -14.84 -11.50
C GLN A 157 12.04 -14.78 -12.82
N GLU A 158 13.29 -15.29 -12.82
CA GLU A 158 14.14 -15.42 -14.00
C GLU A 158 13.71 -16.61 -14.88
#